data_1ef6029a45c10006854d7b340d02ab30
#
_entry.id   1ef6029a45c10006854d7b340d02ab30
#
_cell.length_a   1.000
_cell.length_b   1.000
_cell.length_c   1.000
_cell.angle_alpha   90.00
_cell.angle_beta   90.00
_cell.angle_gamma   90.00
#
_symmetry.space_group_name_H-M   'P 1'
#
loop_
_entity.id
_entity.type
_entity.pdbx_description
1 polymer ?
#
loop_
_entity_poly.entity_id
_entity_poly.type
_entity_poly.pdbx_seq_one_letter_code
_entity_poly.pdbx_strand_id
1 'polypeptide(L)'
;MATARTKGKKTFNTKDFLATAKSAGSFMNSEDCLPTSLSVGDYAEVSPHDFLATACKLLGSIISAGAPPDKITLIKGAPPQTDHLSISNFKKDCEWIVLPRNFRAPKIFEQAKLQAWTLKPAIPKTD
;
A
#
# COMPACT_ATOMS: atom_id res chain seq x y z
N MET A 1 -3.06 5.00 -11.33
CA MET A 1 -1.73 4.38 -11.24
C MET A 1 -1.89 2.99 -10.64
N ALA A 2 -1.42 1.98 -11.33
CA ALA A 2 -1.37 0.64 -10.74
C ALA A 2 -0.26 0.63 -9.67
N THR A 3 -0.56 0.16 -8.47
CA THR A 3 0.42 -0.05 -7.41
C THR A 3 1.44 -1.09 -7.90
N ALA A 4 2.72 -0.81 -7.76
CA ALA A 4 3.75 -1.75 -8.13
C ALA A 4 3.60 -3.06 -7.34
N ARG A 5 3.72 -4.18 -8.02
CA ARG A 5 3.74 -5.50 -7.36
C ARG A 5 5.16 -5.79 -6.91
N THR A 6 5.28 -6.34 -5.72
CA THR A 6 6.59 -6.78 -5.20
C THR A 6 7.23 -7.81 -6.13
N LYS A 7 8.47 -7.54 -6.52
CA LYS A 7 9.30 -8.40 -7.38
C LYS A 7 10.65 -8.64 -6.72
N GLY A 8 11.24 -9.82 -6.94
CA GLY A 8 12.57 -10.14 -6.49
C GLY A 8 12.66 -10.92 -5.17
N LYS A 9 13.77 -10.77 -4.45
CA LYS A 9 14.02 -11.45 -3.19
C LYS A 9 13.02 -11.01 -2.12
N LYS A 10 12.65 -11.94 -1.24
CA LYS A 10 11.73 -11.69 -0.12
C LYS A 10 12.44 -11.55 1.22
N THR A 11 13.71 -11.86 1.31
CA THR A 11 14.50 -11.77 2.55
C THR A 11 15.63 -10.78 2.37
N PHE A 12 15.77 -9.86 3.30
CA PHE A 12 16.73 -8.75 3.28
C PHE A 12 17.47 -8.64 4.60
N ASN A 13 18.63 -7.98 4.56
CA ASN A 13 19.25 -7.50 5.77
C ASN A 13 18.41 -6.37 6.38
N THR A 14 18.27 -6.37 7.69
CA THR A 14 17.50 -5.33 8.39
C THR A 14 18.08 -3.93 8.15
N LYS A 15 19.41 -3.80 8.00
CA LYS A 15 20.05 -2.52 7.67
C LYS A 15 19.56 -1.95 6.34
N ASP A 16 19.47 -2.78 5.29
CA ASP A 16 18.99 -2.35 3.97
C ASP A 16 17.52 -1.94 4.03
N PHE A 17 16.72 -2.67 4.79
CA PHE A 17 15.32 -2.35 5.01
C PHE A 17 15.14 -1.00 5.74
N LEU A 18 15.92 -0.75 6.79
CA LEU A 18 15.89 0.51 7.53
C LEU A 18 16.38 1.70 6.70
N ALA A 19 17.40 1.50 5.86
CA ALA A 19 17.86 2.52 4.91
C ALA A 19 16.75 2.89 3.91
N THR A 20 16.04 1.91 3.40
CA THR A 20 14.87 2.13 2.52
C THR A 20 13.75 2.87 3.26
N ALA A 21 13.47 2.52 4.51
CA ALA A 21 12.48 3.22 5.33
C ALA A 21 12.83 4.71 5.51
N LYS A 22 14.10 5.02 5.75
CA LYS A 22 14.59 6.40 5.86
C LYS A 22 14.44 7.16 4.55
N SER A 23 14.81 6.55 3.42
CA SER A 23 14.64 7.14 2.09
C SER A 23 13.17 7.39 1.75
N ALA A 24 12.29 6.45 2.09
CA ALA A 24 10.85 6.61 1.90
C ALA A 24 10.29 7.78 2.74
N GLY A 25 10.73 7.93 3.99
CA GLY A 25 10.35 9.06 4.84
C GLY A 25 10.81 10.39 4.26
N SER A 26 12.04 10.47 3.75
CA SER A 26 12.55 11.67 3.09
C SER A 26 11.76 12.02 1.82
N PHE A 27 11.44 11.00 1.01
CA PHE A 27 10.61 11.17 -0.19
C PHE A 27 9.22 11.70 0.16
N MET A 28 8.55 11.11 1.15
CA MET A 28 7.22 11.56 1.57
C MET A 28 7.23 13.00 2.10
N ASN A 29 8.30 13.41 2.78
CA ASN A 29 8.44 14.78 3.29
C ASN A 29 8.70 15.79 2.17
N SER A 30 9.40 15.41 1.10
CA SER A 30 9.71 16.31 -0.02
C SER A 30 8.60 16.40 -1.06
N GLU A 31 7.96 15.27 -1.37
CA GLU A 31 6.98 15.17 -2.45
C GLU A 31 5.53 15.22 -1.97
N ASP A 32 5.32 15.18 -0.66
CA ASP A 32 3.98 15.19 -0.01
C ASP A 32 3.05 14.07 -0.53
N CYS A 33 3.65 12.95 -0.94
CA CYS A 33 2.94 11.78 -1.43
C CYS A 33 3.67 10.47 -1.07
N LEU A 34 2.95 9.35 -1.16
CA LEU A 34 3.53 8.02 -0.98
C LEU A 34 4.31 7.59 -2.23
N PRO A 35 5.47 6.93 -2.09
CA PRO A 35 6.16 6.35 -3.22
C PRO A 35 5.32 5.22 -3.85
N THR A 36 5.38 5.08 -5.17
CA THR A 36 4.68 4.01 -5.90
C THR A 36 5.32 2.64 -5.72
N SER A 37 6.63 2.62 -5.50
CA SER A 37 7.43 1.44 -5.19
C SER A 37 8.62 1.82 -4.34
N LEU A 38 9.19 0.85 -3.64
CA LEU A 38 10.33 0.99 -2.75
C LEU A 38 11.40 -0.01 -3.16
N SER A 39 12.64 0.45 -3.29
CA SER A 39 13.77 -0.42 -3.59
C SER A 39 14.48 -0.82 -2.31
N VAL A 40 14.54 -2.12 -2.01
CA VAL A 40 15.25 -2.66 -0.85
C VAL A 40 16.47 -3.45 -1.34
N GLY A 41 17.66 -2.99 -0.98
CA GLY A 41 18.90 -3.55 -1.52
C GLY A 41 19.00 -3.34 -3.03
N ASP A 42 19.89 -4.10 -3.68
CA ASP A 42 20.20 -3.90 -5.11
C ASP A 42 19.20 -4.58 -6.07
N TYR A 43 18.28 -5.41 -5.58
CA TYR A 43 17.56 -6.36 -6.44
C TYR A 43 16.06 -6.51 -6.19
N ALA A 44 15.47 -5.74 -5.31
CA ALA A 44 14.05 -5.92 -5.01
C ALA A 44 13.26 -4.62 -5.13
N GLU A 45 12.18 -4.71 -5.86
CA GLU A 45 11.13 -3.71 -5.90
C GLU A 45 9.98 -4.17 -5.03
N VAL A 46 9.64 -3.39 -4.01
CA VAL A 46 8.65 -3.73 -2.99
C VAL A 46 7.47 -2.79 -3.08
N SER A 47 6.27 -3.34 -3.03
CA SER A 47 5.06 -2.54 -2.97
C SER A 47 4.94 -1.83 -1.62
N PRO A 48 4.37 -0.61 -1.56
CA PRO A 48 4.23 0.14 -0.31
C PRO A 48 3.46 -0.63 0.77
N HIS A 49 2.42 -1.38 0.41
CA HIS A 49 1.63 -2.15 1.37
C HIS A 49 2.38 -3.36 1.95
N ASP A 50 3.19 -4.06 1.16
CA ASP A 50 4.05 -5.15 1.65
C ASP A 50 5.16 -4.60 2.54
N PHE A 51 5.73 -3.45 2.15
CA PHE A 51 6.74 -2.76 2.95
C PHE A 51 6.19 -2.33 4.31
N LEU A 52 5.00 -1.71 4.35
CA LEU A 52 4.35 -1.27 5.57
C LEU A 52 4.04 -2.45 6.51
N ALA A 53 3.46 -3.53 5.99
CA ALA A 53 3.17 -4.73 6.77
C ALA A 53 4.45 -5.34 7.38
N THR A 54 5.52 -5.38 6.60
CA THR A 54 6.83 -5.87 7.07
C THR A 54 7.45 -4.95 8.11
N ALA A 55 7.33 -3.63 7.94
CA ALA A 55 7.79 -2.65 8.91
C ALA A 55 7.06 -2.79 10.26
N CYS A 56 5.75 -2.99 10.24
CA CYS A 56 4.96 -3.24 11.46
C CYS A 56 5.43 -4.51 12.19
N LYS A 57 5.69 -5.59 11.44
CA LYS A 57 6.23 -6.83 12.01
C LYS A 57 7.62 -6.63 12.61
N LEU A 58 8.49 -5.87 11.93
CA LEU A 58 9.83 -5.55 12.43
C LEU A 58 9.75 -4.75 13.74
N LEU A 59 8.90 -3.73 13.82
CA LEU A 59 8.68 -2.96 15.04
C LEU A 59 8.19 -3.84 16.20
N GLY A 60 7.24 -4.73 15.93
CA GLY A 60 6.77 -5.71 16.93
C GLY A 60 7.90 -6.61 17.43
N SER A 61 8.78 -7.07 16.56
CA SER A 61 9.94 -7.88 16.92
C SER A 61 10.95 -7.09 17.77
N ILE A 62 11.21 -5.84 17.44
CA ILE A 62 12.11 -4.95 18.21
C ILE A 62 11.54 -4.71 19.61
N ILE A 63 10.24 -4.44 19.73
CA ILE A 63 9.58 -4.22 21.02
C ILE A 63 9.65 -5.48 21.89
N SER A 64 9.44 -6.64 21.31
CA SER A 64 9.43 -7.91 22.05
C SER A 64 10.83 -8.40 22.45
N ALA A 65 11.81 -8.27 21.55
CA ALA A 65 13.16 -8.80 21.75
C ALA A 65 14.18 -7.75 22.24
N GLY A 66 13.84 -6.48 22.21
CA GLY A 66 14.73 -5.35 22.58
C GLY A 66 15.79 -5.02 21.54
N ALA A 67 15.90 -5.77 20.44
CA ALA A 67 16.85 -5.53 19.36
C ALA A 67 16.27 -5.96 18.00
N PRO A 68 16.66 -5.31 16.88
CA PRO A 68 16.23 -5.73 15.56
C PRO A 68 16.87 -7.08 15.17
N PRO A 69 16.17 -7.97 14.45
CA PRO A 69 16.74 -9.17 13.88
C PRO A 69 17.74 -8.82 12.76
N ASP A 70 18.70 -9.68 12.49
CA ASP A 70 19.70 -9.46 11.42
C ASP A 70 19.07 -9.47 10.03
N LYS A 71 18.08 -10.32 9.84
CA LYS A 71 17.36 -10.48 8.57
C LYS A 71 15.87 -10.35 8.77
N ILE A 72 15.21 -9.80 7.77
CA ILE A 72 13.76 -9.65 7.72
C ILE A 72 13.21 -10.27 6.44
N THR A 73 12.09 -10.97 6.58
CA THR A 73 11.36 -11.53 5.44
C THR A 73 10.13 -10.69 5.17
N LEU A 74 9.96 -10.31 3.89
CA LEU A 74 8.78 -9.60 3.44
C LEU A 74 7.53 -10.43 3.69
N ILE A 75 6.53 -9.78 4.27
CA ILE A 75 5.18 -10.33 4.38
C ILE A 75 4.25 -9.58 3.43
N LYS A 76 3.23 -10.28 2.97
CA LYS A 76 2.22 -9.70 2.10
C LYS A 76 1.33 -8.76 2.92
N GLY A 77 1.23 -7.51 2.46
CA GLY A 77 0.32 -6.52 3.02
C GLY A 77 -1.10 -6.64 2.46
N ALA A 78 -2.02 -5.93 3.08
CA ALA A 78 -3.37 -5.79 2.53
C ALA A 78 -3.29 -5.04 1.19
N PRO A 79 -3.93 -5.55 0.13
CA PRO A 79 -3.96 -4.86 -1.15
C PRO A 79 -4.67 -3.50 -0.99
N PRO A 80 -4.24 -2.47 -1.73
CA PRO A 80 -4.91 -1.19 -1.69
C PRO A 80 -6.36 -1.35 -2.17
N GLN A 81 -7.29 -0.68 -1.52
CA GLN A 81 -8.72 -0.75 -1.86
C GLN A 81 -9.01 -0.27 -3.29
N THR A 82 -8.10 0.48 -3.89
CA THR A 82 -8.18 0.91 -5.29
C THR A 82 -8.30 -0.25 -6.28
N ASP A 83 -7.80 -1.44 -5.94
CA ASP A 83 -7.88 -2.62 -6.80
C ASP A 83 -9.33 -3.16 -6.91
N HIS A 84 -10.21 -2.78 -5.97
CA HIS A 84 -11.62 -3.13 -5.99
C HIS A 84 -12.49 -2.12 -6.76
N LEU A 85 -11.97 -0.94 -7.05
CA LEU A 85 -12.66 0.10 -7.82
C LEU A 85 -12.50 -0.14 -9.33
N SER A 86 -13.28 -1.05 -9.86
CA SER A 86 -13.45 -1.22 -11.30
C SER A 86 -14.81 -0.68 -11.75
N ILE A 87 -14.91 -0.33 -13.03
CA ILE A 87 -16.20 0.11 -13.62
C ILE A 87 -17.27 -0.97 -13.47
N SER A 88 -16.88 -2.25 -13.57
CA SER A 88 -17.79 -3.38 -13.40
C SER A 88 -18.28 -3.51 -11.94
N ASN A 89 -17.39 -3.34 -10.99
CA ASN A 89 -17.73 -3.38 -9.57
C ASN A 89 -18.59 -2.17 -9.19
N PHE A 90 -18.24 -0.98 -9.68
CA PHE A 90 -19.04 0.22 -9.43
C PHE A 90 -20.48 0.08 -9.95
N LYS A 91 -20.66 -0.46 -11.16
CA LYS A 91 -22.00 -0.72 -11.69
C LYS A 91 -22.79 -1.71 -10.85
N LYS A 92 -22.12 -2.76 -10.36
CA LYS A 92 -22.75 -3.80 -9.54
C LYS A 92 -23.10 -3.28 -8.14
N ASP A 93 -22.18 -2.54 -7.52
CA ASP A 93 -22.36 -2.04 -6.15
C ASP A 93 -23.29 -0.82 -6.07
N CYS A 94 -23.51 -0.14 -7.20
CA CYS A 94 -24.35 1.05 -7.30
C CYS A 94 -25.57 0.84 -8.22
N GLU A 95 -26.14 -0.37 -8.26
CA GLU A 95 -27.32 -0.71 -9.06
C GLU A 95 -28.55 0.17 -8.76
N TRP A 96 -28.61 0.75 -7.59
CA TRP A 96 -29.66 1.68 -7.19
C TRP A 96 -29.53 3.08 -7.82
N ILE A 97 -28.40 3.40 -8.45
CA ILE A 97 -28.20 4.66 -9.17
C ILE A 97 -28.59 4.47 -10.63
N VAL A 98 -29.66 5.11 -11.04
CA VAL A 98 -30.08 5.13 -12.44
C VAL A 98 -29.19 6.09 -13.22
N LEU A 99 -28.21 5.57 -13.92
CA LEU A 99 -27.35 6.34 -14.79
C LEU A 99 -27.85 6.29 -16.24
N PRO A 100 -27.81 7.41 -16.98
CA PRO A 100 -28.12 7.41 -18.42
C PRO A 100 -27.28 6.37 -19.17
N ARG A 101 -27.84 5.74 -20.22
CA ARG A 101 -27.15 4.69 -21.00
C ARG A 101 -25.79 5.11 -21.54
N ASN A 102 -25.61 6.39 -21.84
CA ASN A 102 -24.37 6.95 -22.40
C ASN A 102 -23.54 7.73 -21.36
N PHE A 103 -23.81 7.55 -20.07
CA PHE A 103 -23.07 8.24 -19.04
C PHE A 103 -21.60 7.79 -19.03
N ARG A 104 -20.71 8.74 -19.21
CA ARG A 104 -19.26 8.53 -19.15
C ARG A 104 -18.66 9.58 -18.23
N ALA A 105 -18.05 9.13 -17.16
CA ALA A 105 -17.39 10.01 -16.20
C ALA A 105 -16.04 9.41 -15.77
N PRO A 106 -15.05 9.34 -16.69
CA PRO A 106 -13.75 8.74 -16.38
C PRO A 106 -13.05 9.44 -15.21
N LYS A 107 -13.16 10.76 -15.10
CA LYS A 107 -12.56 11.53 -14.00
C LYS A 107 -13.16 11.20 -12.62
N ILE A 108 -14.42 10.81 -12.55
CA ILE A 108 -15.06 10.41 -11.29
C ILE A 108 -14.41 9.12 -10.77
N PHE A 109 -14.11 8.17 -11.66
CA PHE A 109 -13.43 6.92 -11.26
C PHE A 109 -11.99 7.17 -10.80
N GLU A 110 -11.28 8.07 -11.46
CA GLU A 110 -9.93 8.47 -11.02
C GLU A 110 -9.97 9.14 -9.64
N GLN A 111 -10.91 10.04 -9.41
CA GLN A 111 -11.09 10.66 -8.11
C GLN A 111 -11.52 9.65 -7.03
N ALA A 112 -12.41 8.71 -7.35
CA ALA A 112 -12.81 7.66 -6.42
C ALA A 112 -11.62 6.77 -6.04
N LYS A 113 -10.74 6.45 -6.98
CA LYS A 113 -9.50 5.73 -6.69
C LYS A 113 -8.57 6.51 -5.76
N LEU A 114 -8.39 7.81 -6.00
CA LEU A 114 -7.60 8.67 -5.13
C LEU A 114 -8.19 8.76 -3.72
N GLN A 115 -9.52 8.91 -3.61
CA GLN A 115 -10.21 8.96 -2.32
C GLN A 115 -10.14 7.62 -1.57
N ALA A 116 -10.25 6.49 -2.26
CA ALA A 116 -10.12 5.17 -1.64
C ALA A 116 -8.72 4.93 -1.05
N TRP A 117 -7.70 5.61 -1.60
CA TRP A 117 -6.35 5.59 -1.04
C TRP A 117 -6.23 6.36 0.28
N THR A 118 -7.00 7.43 0.44
CA THR A 118 -6.96 8.33 1.60
C THR A 118 -7.96 7.94 2.70
N LEU A 119 -8.99 7.20 2.37
CA LEU A 119 -10.00 6.76 3.34
C LEU A 119 -9.46 5.57 4.13
N LYS A 120 -9.26 5.78 5.42
CA LYS A 120 -9.06 4.67 6.35
C LYS A 120 -10.36 3.85 6.39
N PRO A 121 -10.30 2.52 6.22
CA PRO A 121 -11.49 1.70 6.42
C PRO A 121 -12.03 1.94 7.83
N ALA A 122 -13.34 2.14 7.93
CA ALA A 122 -14.00 2.25 9.23
C ALA A 122 -13.74 0.95 10.01
N ILE A 123 -13.14 1.08 11.18
CA ILE A 123 -12.97 -0.05 12.09
C ILE A 123 -14.34 -0.26 12.74
N PRO A 124 -15.01 -1.43 12.55
CA PRO A 124 -16.24 -1.72 13.25
C PRO A 124 -16.00 -1.60 14.75
N LYS A 125 -16.85 -0.87 15.45
CA LYS A 125 -16.86 -0.94 16.92
C LYS A 125 -17.23 -2.38 17.28
N THR A 126 -16.31 -3.09 17.87
CA THR A 126 -16.62 -4.32 18.61
C THR A 126 -17.23 -3.87 19.93
N ASP A 127 -18.53 -4.14 20.09
CA ASP A 127 -19.20 -4.00 21.38
C ASP A 127 -18.65 -5.02 22.40
#